data_a56a69fefe4ae3ae0b845ee1bb005f09
#
_entry.id   a56a69fefe4ae3ae0b845ee1bb005f09
#
_cell.length_a   1.000
_cell.length_b   1.000
_cell.length_c   1.000
_cell.angle_alpha   90.00
_cell.angle_beta   90.00
_cell.angle_gamma   90.00
#
_symmetry.space_group_name_H-M   'P 1'
#
loop_
_entity.id
_entity.type
_entity.pdbx_description
1 polymer ?
#
loop_
_entity_poly.entity_id
_entity_poly.type
_entity_poly.pdbx_seq_one_letter_code
_entity_poly.pdbx_strand_id
1 'polypeptide(L)'
;MLIDRLSTLSHPQRMGVFRLLMRRCPDALPAGEIAQALDLKASTASVYLSALTQAGLISQRRDGTRLLYAVNLDATREVVSDLFLDCCRGRADLCPPQFAGLLEGIAPASGPKFTVLFLCTGNSARSILAETILRDMAGDRFTAYSAGTAHRSELNPFAVEMLRSKGHDVSPLRSKNLAEFQGPDAPKMDFVFTVCDRAANEDCPTWPGHPVSGHWGMADPVKAEGTEAEKRLAFHQTYGALHNRISAFTSLSFEALDRAALQKHVDAIGKDIPTQE
;
A
#
# COMPACT_ATOMS: atom_id res chain seq x y z
N MET A 1 0.89 25.00 17.11
CA MET A 1 0.87 24.01 15.99
C MET A 1 0.86 22.57 16.47
N LEU A 2 1.83 22.06 17.28
CA LEU A 2 1.81 20.66 17.73
C LEU A 2 0.53 20.28 18.50
N ILE A 3 0.14 21.08 19.50
CA ILE A 3 -1.05 20.81 20.33
C ILE A 3 -2.31 20.77 19.48
N ASP A 4 -2.47 21.67 18.51
CA ASP A 4 -3.66 21.69 17.63
C ASP A 4 -3.74 20.44 16.77
N ARG A 5 -2.59 19.97 16.24
CA ARG A 5 -2.50 18.72 15.47
C ARG A 5 -2.84 17.51 16.34
N LEU A 6 -2.29 17.42 17.55
CA LEU A 6 -2.58 16.33 18.48
C LEU A 6 -4.06 16.36 18.94
N SER A 7 -4.60 17.53 19.26
CA SER A 7 -6.01 17.71 19.60
C SER A 7 -6.91 17.29 18.43
N THR A 8 -6.53 17.62 17.20
CA THR A 8 -7.27 17.21 16.01
C THR A 8 -7.25 15.68 15.86
N LEU A 9 -6.11 15.02 16.09
CA LEU A 9 -5.99 13.57 15.99
C LEU A 9 -6.59 12.82 17.19
N SER A 10 -6.87 13.46 18.31
CA SER A 10 -7.44 12.80 19.50
C SER A 10 -8.89 12.31 19.29
N HIS A 11 -9.56 12.72 18.23
CA HIS A 11 -10.93 12.26 17.92
C HIS A 11 -10.86 10.96 17.07
N PRO A 12 -11.53 9.86 17.48
CA PRO A 12 -11.42 8.56 16.83
C PRO A 12 -11.69 8.58 15.31
N GLN A 13 -12.74 9.26 14.88
CA GLN A 13 -13.11 9.31 13.47
C GLN A 13 -12.18 10.20 12.65
N ARG A 14 -11.65 11.30 13.19
CA ARG A 14 -10.60 12.10 12.51
C ARG A 14 -9.30 11.30 12.39
N MET A 15 -8.92 10.55 13.41
CA MET A 15 -7.82 9.59 13.36
C MET A 15 -8.08 8.53 12.29
N GLY A 16 -9.31 8.03 12.16
CA GLY A 16 -9.71 7.10 11.11
C GLY A 16 -9.50 7.67 9.71
N VAL A 17 -9.91 8.91 9.46
CA VAL A 17 -9.66 9.62 8.18
C VAL A 17 -8.16 9.76 7.91
N PHE A 18 -7.39 10.19 8.90
CA PHE A 18 -5.94 10.33 8.77
C PHE A 18 -5.27 9.00 8.44
N ARG A 19 -5.61 7.92 9.16
CA ARG A 19 -5.09 6.57 8.91
C ARG A 19 -5.44 6.05 7.51
N LEU A 20 -6.66 6.30 7.05
CA LEU A 20 -7.07 5.94 5.69
C LEU A 20 -6.18 6.62 4.66
N LEU A 21 -5.97 7.93 4.77
CA LEU A 21 -5.12 8.69 3.84
C LEU A 21 -3.65 8.26 3.92
N MET A 22 -3.15 7.87 5.10
CA MET A 22 -1.82 7.27 5.24
C MET A 22 -1.70 5.94 4.47
N ARG A 23 -2.69 5.05 4.60
CA ARG A 23 -2.70 3.76 3.89
C ARG A 23 -2.83 3.91 2.37
N ARG A 24 -3.51 4.97 1.94
CA ARG A 24 -3.71 5.27 0.52
C ARG A 24 -2.60 6.14 -0.07
N CYS A 25 -1.63 6.56 0.75
CA CYS A 25 -0.48 7.29 0.23
C CYS A 25 0.24 6.43 -0.83
N PRO A 26 0.50 7.00 -2.00
CA PRO A 26 0.54 8.41 -2.35
C PRO A 26 -0.77 8.99 -2.97
N ASP A 27 -1.85 8.27 -3.01
CA ASP A 27 -3.09 8.70 -3.66
C ASP A 27 -3.74 9.89 -2.94
N ALA A 28 -4.51 10.66 -3.69
CA ALA A 28 -5.41 11.68 -3.17
C ALA A 28 -6.86 11.25 -3.42
N LEU A 29 -7.70 11.28 -2.39
CA LEU A 29 -9.05 10.74 -2.43
C LEU A 29 -10.11 11.84 -2.41
N PRO A 30 -11.22 11.69 -3.17
CA PRO A 30 -12.37 12.57 -3.04
C PRO A 30 -13.13 12.33 -1.72
N ALA A 31 -13.78 13.38 -1.19
CA ALA A 31 -14.51 13.31 0.08
C ALA A 31 -15.56 12.17 0.12
N GLY A 32 -16.22 11.90 -1.00
CA GLY A 32 -17.22 10.83 -1.11
C GLY A 32 -16.63 9.43 -0.90
N GLU A 33 -15.46 9.18 -1.46
CA GLU A 33 -14.74 7.91 -1.29
C GLU A 33 -14.28 7.72 0.18
N ILE A 34 -13.76 8.79 0.79
CA ILE A 34 -13.38 8.77 2.22
C ILE A 34 -14.60 8.47 3.10
N ALA A 35 -15.74 9.13 2.84
CA ALA A 35 -16.98 8.91 3.56
C ALA A 35 -17.46 7.46 3.42
N GLN A 36 -17.44 6.91 2.20
CA GLN A 36 -17.84 5.52 1.92
C GLN A 36 -16.90 4.52 2.59
N ALA A 37 -15.58 4.73 2.52
CA ALA A 37 -14.59 3.81 3.08
C ALA A 37 -14.68 3.69 4.60
N LEU A 38 -15.14 4.76 5.28
CA LEU A 38 -15.23 4.83 6.75
C LEU A 38 -16.67 4.78 7.28
N ASP A 39 -17.63 4.48 6.43
CA ASP A 39 -19.07 4.47 6.76
C ASP A 39 -19.53 5.77 7.46
N LEU A 40 -19.12 6.92 6.92
CA LEU A 40 -19.45 8.24 7.44
C LEU A 40 -20.54 8.90 6.59
N LYS A 41 -21.39 9.72 7.24
CA LYS A 41 -22.25 10.64 6.50
C LYS A 41 -21.40 11.71 5.81
N ALA A 42 -21.77 12.12 4.59
CA ALA A 42 -21.01 13.11 3.80
C ALA A 42 -20.78 14.43 4.55
N SER A 43 -21.78 14.91 5.31
CA SER A 43 -21.66 16.11 6.15
C SER A 43 -20.61 15.94 7.25
N THR A 44 -20.58 14.78 7.90
CA THR A 44 -19.61 14.45 8.95
C THR A 44 -18.20 14.37 8.39
N ALA A 45 -18.03 13.69 7.26
CA ALA A 45 -16.72 13.58 6.56
C ALA A 45 -16.20 14.98 6.20
N SER A 46 -17.06 15.88 5.68
CA SER A 46 -16.66 17.25 5.35
C SER A 46 -16.15 18.04 6.56
N VAL A 47 -16.79 17.89 7.72
CA VAL A 47 -16.33 18.54 8.98
C VAL A 47 -14.96 18.01 9.40
N TYR A 48 -14.74 16.70 9.34
CA TYR A 48 -13.46 16.10 9.71
C TYR A 48 -12.34 16.44 8.74
N LEU A 49 -12.62 16.45 7.44
CA LEU A 49 -11.68 16.88 6.41
C LEU A 49 -11.29 18.34 6.59
N SER A 50 -12.26 19.22 6.88
CA SER A 50 -11.98 20.63 7.18
C SER A 50 -11.07 20.79 8.40
N ALA A 51 -11.35 20.10 9.51
CA ALA A 51 -10.54 20.16 10.72
C ALA A 51 -9.11 19.67 10.49
N LEU A 52 -8.93 18.54 9.79
CA LEU A 52 -7.62 17.99 9.45
C LEU A 52 -6.83 18.90 8.50
N THR A 53 -7.52 19.54 7.55
CA THR A 53 -6.90 20.50 6.62
C THR A 53 -6.47 21.77 7.36
N GLN A 54 -7.29 22.31 8.27
CA GLN A 54 -6.95 23.46 9.10
C GLN A 54 -5.74 23.19 10.01
N ALA A 55 -5.63 21.97 10.55
CA ALA A 55 -4.47 21.54 11.33
C ALA A 55 -3.22 21.29 10.46
N GLY A 56 -3.36 21.35 9.14
CA GLY A 56 -2.29 21.09 8.17
C GLY A 56 -1.87 19.63 8.06
N LEU A 57 -2.62 18.70 8.67
CA LEU A 57 -2.31 17.25 8.67
C LEU A 57 -2.63 16.59 7.32
N ILE A 58 -3.55 17.18 6.57
CA ILE A 58 -3.86 16.78 5.20
C ILE A 58 -3.84 18.00 4.29
N SER A 59 -3.56 17.77 3.03
CA SER A 59 -3.67 18.75 1.97
C SER A 59 -4.93 18.52 1.15
N GLN A 60 -5.42 19.58 0.51
CA GLN A 60 -6.49 19.47 -0.47
C GLN A 60 -6.06 20.09 -1.81
N ARG A 61 -6.44 19.47 -2.91
CA ARG A 61 -6.28 20.02 -4.25
C ARG A 61 -7.56 19.87 -5.04
N ARG A 62 -7.80 20.81 -5.96
CA ARG A 62 -8.93 20.71 -6.87
C ARG A 62 -8.50 19.98 -8.14
N ASP A 63 -9.35 19.08 -8.60
CA ASP A 63 -9.21 18.36 -9.85
C ASP A 63 -10.56 18.41 -10.57
N GLY A 64 -10.67 19.29 -11.57
CA GLY A 64 -11.93 19.66 -12.20
C GLY A 64 -12.95 20.16 -11.17
N THR A 65 -14.07 19.46 -11.05
CA THR A 65 -15.14 19.74 -10.07
C THR A 65 -14.94 19.07 -8.71
N ARG A 66 -13.95 18.19 -8.58
CA ARG A 66 -13.70 17.39 -7.36
C ARG A 66 -12.65 18.04 -6.48
N LEU A 67 -12.82 17.92 -5.16
CA LEU A 67 -11.79 18.18 -4.17
C LEU A 67 -11.17 16.84 -3.76
N LEU A 68 -9.86 16.73 -3.92
CA LEU A 68 -9.07 15.56 -3.55
C LEU A 68 -8.25 15.89 -2.30
N TYR A 69 -8.17 14.93 -1.38
CA TYR A 69 -7.48 15.04 -0.10
C TYR A 69 -6.37 14.00 -0.02
N ALA A 70 -5.20 14.43 0.43
CA ALA A 70 -4.03 13.57 0.66
C ALA A 70 -3.40 13.88 2.02
N VAL A 71 -2.71 12.90 2.60
CA VAL A 71 -1.93 13.12 3.81
C VAL A 71 -0.80 14.13 3.53
N ASN A 72 -0.54 15.00 4.52
CA ASN A 72 0.64 15.88 4.50
C ASN A 72 1.77 15.19 5.29
N LEU A 73 2.68 14.52 4.55
CA LEU A 73 3.78 13.77 5.15
C LEU A 73 4.77 14.67 5.90
N ASP A 74 4.99 15.92 5.44
CA ASP A 74 5.90 16.84 6.11
C ASP A 74 5.34 17.29 7.45
N ALA A 75 4.07 17.66 7.50
CA ALA A 75 3.39 17.98 8.76
C ALA A 75 3.34 16.78 9.73
N THR A 76 3.16 15.58 9.19
CA THR A 76 3.20 14.33 9.99
C THR A 76 4.59 14.10 10.57
N ARG A 77 5.65 14.33 9.78
CA ARG A 77 7.05 14.23 10.23
C ARG A 77 7.34 15.25 11.34
N GLU A 78 6.87 16.49 11.18
CA GLU A 78 7.01 17.53 12.21
C GLU A 78 6.36 17.10 13.54
N VAL A 79 5.14 16.55 13.52
CA VAL A 79 4.48 16.06 14.74
C VAL A 79 5.32 15.02 15.47
N VAL A 80 5.86 14.03 14.73
CA VAL A 80 6.72 12.98 15.31
C VAL A 80 8.01 13.58 15.84
N SER A 81 8.64 14.48 15.09
CA SER A 81 9.89 15.15 15.47
C SER A 81 9.71 16.00 16.73
N ASP A 82 8.67 16.82 16.78
CA ASP A 82 8.37 17.68 17.94
C ASP A 82 8.10 16.84 19.20
N LEU A 83 7.31 15.75 19.06
CA LEU A 83 7.06 14.86 20.18
C LEU A 83 8.35 14.23 20.70
N PHE A 84 9.22 13.75 19.81
CA PHE A 84 10.44 13.06 20.24
C PHE A 84 11.54 14.02 20.68
N LEU A 85 11.84 15.05 19.90
CA LEU A 85 12.98 15.94 20.17
C LEU A 85 12.68 17.00 21.23
N ASP A 86 11.49 17.62 21.16
CA ASP A 86 11.11 18.70 22.09
C ASP A 86 10.44 18.16 23.35
N CYS A 87 9.29 17.50 23.25
CA CYS A 87 8.54 17.03 24.41
C CYS A 87 9.29 15.93 25.18
N CYS A 88 9.88 14.97 24.50
CA CYS A 88 10.63 13.85 25.10
C CYS A 88 12.13 14.12 25.19
N ARG A 89 12.62 15.28 24.77
CA ARG A 89 14.03 15.69 24.82
C ARG A 89 15.00 14.69 24.17
N GLY A 90 14.55 14.00 23.13
CA GLY A 90 15.35 13.01 22.41
C GLY A 90 15.78 11.80 23.27
N ARG A 91 15.07 11.48 24.33
CA ARG A 91 15.41 10.35 25.21
C ARG A 91 15.31 9.03 24.46
N ALA A 92 16.45 8.40 24.22
CA ALA A 92 16.52 7.14 23.47
C ALA A 92 15.80 5.97 24.18
N ASP A 93 15.70 5.99 25.52
CA ASP A 93 14.99 5.01 26.30
C ASP A 93 13.44 5.05 26.16
N LEU A 94 12.91 6.15 25.65
CA LEU A 94 11.50 6.28 25.29
C LEU A 94 11.22 5.86 23.83
N CYS A 95 12.26 5.69 23.03
CA CYS A 95 12.15 5.25 21.66
C CYS A 95 11.96 3.72 21.64
N PRO A 96 10.86 3.18 21.09
CA PRO A 96 10.73 1.73 20.94
C PRO A 96 11.94 1.18 20.17
N PRO A 97 12.52 0.03 20.60
CA PRO A 97 13.71 -0.55 19.95
C PRO A 97 13.57 -0.74 18.44
N GLN A 98 12.32 -0.90 17.96
CA GLN A 98 12.00 -1.04 16.56
C GLN A 98 12.33 0.23 15.73
N PHE A 99 12.40 1.41 16.34
CA PHE A 99 12.75 2.65 15.65
C PHE A 99 14.23 2.75 15.30
N ALA A 100 15.12 2.11 16.07
CA ALA A 100 16.54 2.08 15.77
C ALA A 100 16.81 1.46 14.38
N GLY A 101 16.15 0.32 14.07
CA GLY A 101 16.26 -0.33 12.77
C GLY A 101 15.62 0.43 11.59
N LEU A 102 14.84 1.50 11.84
CA LEU A 102 14.26 2.31 10.76
C LEU A 102 15.26 3.29 10.14
N LEU A 103 16.38 3.55 10.79
CA LEU A 103 17.44 4.45 10.33
C LEU A 103 18.58 3.71 9.63
N GLU A 104 18.58 2.39 9.69
CA GLU A 104 19.57 1.53 9.05
C GLU A 104 19.12 1.13 7.64
N GLY A 105 20.07 0.71 6.81
CA GLY A 105 19.78 0.11 5.51
C GLY A 105 18.95 -1.17 5.65
N ILE A 106 18.25 -1.56 4.58
CA ILE A 106 17.44 -2.76 4.59
C ILE A 106 18.30 -3.98 4.26
N ALA A 107 18.31 -4.95 5.19
CA ALA A 107 18.73 -6.32 4.92
C ALA A 107 17.48 -7.24 4.96
N PRO A 108 17.49 -8.38 4.25
CA PRO A 108 16.39 -9.32 4.31
C PRO A 108 16.13 -9.78 5.75
N ALA A 109 14.86 -9.73 6.19
CA ALA A 109 14.47 -10.10 7.57
C ALA A 109 14.61 -11.60 7.84
N SER A 110 14.59 -12.42 6.79
CA SER A 110 14.66 -13.89 6.90
C SER A 110 15.38 -14.50 5.70
N GLY A 111 16.62 -14.92 5.87
CA GLY A 111 17.38 -15.62 4.82
C GLY A 111 18.04 -14.71 3.79
N PRO A 112 18.44 -15.25 2.63
CA PRO A 112 19.26 -14.54 1.66
C PRO A 112 18.47 -13.65 0.69
N LYS A 113 17.13 -13.68 0.72
CA LYS A 113 16.23 -12.96 -0.20
C LYS A 113 15.26 -12.07 0.55
N PHE A 114 14.93 -10.94 -0.04
CA PHE A 114 13.84 -10.09 0.45
C PHE A 114 12.48 -10.76 0.25
N THR A 115 11.61 -10.61 1.23
CA THR A 115 10.27 -11.20 1.25
C THR A 115 9.22 -10.12 0.95
N VAL A 116 8.44 -10.33 -0.10
CA VAL A 116 7.43 -9.38 -0.60
C VAL A 116 6.05 -10.00 -0.59
N LEU A 117 5.07 -9.30 -0.02
CA LEU A 117 3.67 -9.70 -0.02
C LEU A 117 2.82 -8.70 -0.80
N PHE A 118 2.12 -9.20 -1.82
CA PHE A 118 1.11 -8.43 -2.56
C PHE A 118 -0.29 -8.71 -2.04
N LEU A 119 -1.02 -7.67 -1.65
CA LEU A 119 -2.35 -7.75 -1.09
C LEU A 119 -3.41 -7.20 -2.04
N CYS A 120 -4.49 -7.95 -2.21
CA CYS A 120 -5.73 -7.46 -2.79
C CYS A 120 -6.92 -8.04 -2.00
N THR A 121 -8.15 -7.76 -2.42
CA THR A 121 -9.33 -8.30 -1.71
C THR A 121 -9.48 -9.79 -1.97
N GLY A 122 -9.53 -10.22 -3.23
CA GLY A 122 -9.93 -11.58 -3.59
C GLY A 122 -8.79 -12.59 -3.80
N ASN A 123 -7.54 -12.16 -3.92
CA ASN A 123 -6.37 -12.97 -4.30
C ASN A 123 -6.64 -13.92 -5.51
N SER A 124 -7.34 -13.40 -6.51
CA SER A 124 -7.69 -14.19 -7.71
C SER A 124 -7.11 -13.63 -9.01
N ALA A 125 -6.67 -12.37 -9.02
CA ALA A 125 -6.14 -11.69 -10.21
C ALA A 125 -4.93 -10.80 -9.85
N ARG A 126 -5.12 -9.52 -9.51
CA ARG A 126 -4.05 -8.51 -9.39
C ARG A 126 -2.86 -8.94 -8.56
N SER A 127 -3.05 -9.41 -7.34
CA SER A 127 -1.95 -9.86 -6.47
C SER A 127 -1.30 -11.16 -6.95
N ILE A 128 -2.04 -12.05 -7.62
CA ILE A 128 -1.52 -13.25 -8.27
C ILE A 128 -0.62 -12.88 -9.45
N LEU A 129 -1.03 -11.92 -10.29
CA LEU A 129 -0.19 -11.40 -11.37
C LEU A 129 1.11 -10.80 -10.80
N ALA A 130 1.01 -9.97 -9.75
CA ALA A 130 2.16 -9.34 -9.13
C ALA A 130 3.16 -10.36 -8.52
N GLU A 131 2.66 -11.35 -7.77
CA GLU A 131 3.47 -12.45 -7.22
C GLU A 131 4.24 -13.17 -8.33
N THR A 132 3.55 -13.52 -9.41
CA THR A 132 4.15 -14.25 -10.53
C THR A 132 5.20 -13.42 -11.24
N ILE A 133 4.90 -12.16 -11.56
CA ILE A 133 5.84 -11.26 -12.23
C ILE A 133 7.12 -11.09 -11.40
N LEU A 134 7.01 -10.82 -10.09
CA LEU A 134 8.18 -10.64 -9.23
C LEU A 134 8.99 -11.94 -9.10
N ARG A 135 8.32 -13.09 -8.92
CA ARG A 135 8.95 -14.39 -8.83
C ARG A 135 9.80 -14.68 -10.07
N ASP A 136 9.25 -14.45 -11.25
CA ASP A 136 9.91 -14.82 -12.50
C ASP A 136 10.94 -13.76 -12.96
N MET A 137 10.74 -12.49 -12.56
CA MET A 137 11.65 -11.38 -12.92
C MET A 137 12.90 -11.33 -12.02
N ALA A 138 12.75 -11.59 -10.72
CA ALA A 138 13.81 -11.37 -9.73
C ALA A 138 13.76 -12.39 -8.57
N GLY A 139 13.39 -13.63 -8.86
CA GLY A 139 13.29 -14.70 -7.87
C GLY A 139 14.64 -15.14 -7.27
N ASP A 140 15.75 -14.68 -7.81
CA ASP A 140 17.09 -14.80 -7.23
C ASP A 140 17.25 -13.90 -5.99
N ARG A 141 16.64 -12.71 -5.97
CA ARG A 141 16.72 -11.71 -4.89
C ARG A 141 15.49 -11.62 -4.02
N PHE A 142 14.32 -12.04 -4.52
CA PHE A 142 13.04 -11.90 -3.84
C PHE A 142 12.30 -13.21 -3.70
N THR A 143 11.62 -13.37 -2.56
CA THR A 143 10.58 -14.38 -2.36
C THR A 143 9.24 -13.66 -2.40
N ALA A 144 8.45 -13.92 -3.43
CA ALA A 144 7.17 -13.26 -3.65
C ALA A 144 6.01 -14.09 -3.11
N TYR A 145 5.08 -13.41 -2.44
CA TYR A 145 3.81 -13.95 -1.95
C TYR A 145 2.65 -13.06 -2.37
N SER A 146 1.47 -13.62 -2.37
CA SER A 146 0.23 -12.86 -2.49
C SER A 146 -0.84 -13.37 -1.53
N ALA A 147 -1.75 -12.49 -1.09
CA ALA A 147 -2.89 -12.87 -0.26
C ALA A 147 -4.11 -11.99 -0.51
N GLY A 148 -5.27 -12.46 -0.05
CA GLY A 148 -6.52 -11.72 -0.08
C GLY A 148 -7.07 -11.47 1.32
N THR A 149 -7.62 -10.27 1.54
CA THR A 149 -8.31 -9.93 2.80
C THR A 149 -9.65 -10.65 2.91
N ALA A 150 -10.30 -10.90 1.76
CA ALA A 150 -11.49 -11.72 1.60
C ALA A 150 -11.29 -12.64 0.39
N HIS A 151 -10.31 -13.57 0.52
CA HIS A 151 -9.86 -14.39 -0.62
C HIS A 151 -10.99 -15.24 -1.21
N ARG A 152 -10.88 -15.51 -2.50
CA ARG A 152 -11.73 -16.45 -3.23
C ARG A 152 -11.03 -17.80 -3.28
N SER A 153 -11.82 -18.89 -3.36
CA SER A 153 -11.25 -20.25 -3.48
C SER A 153 -10.55 -20.49 -4.81
N GLU A 154 -10.93 -19.76 -5.87
CA GLU A 154 -10.45 -20.00 -7.23
C GLU A 154 -9.74 -18.80 -7.83
N LEU A 155 -8.72 -19.07 -8.65
CA LEU A 155 -8.06 -18.07 -9.47
C LEU A 155 -8.95 -17.65 -10.63
N ASN A 156 -8.85 -16.37 -11.02
CA ASN A 156 -9.58 -15.89 -12.18
C ASN A 156 -9.02 -16.53 -13.47
N PRO A 157 -9.85 -17.16 -14.33
CA PRO A 157 -9.38 -17.83 -15.55
C PRO A 157 -8.59 -16.92 -16.49
N PHE A 158 -9.00 -15.66 -16.66
CA PHE A 158 -8.28 -14.69 -17.50
C PHE A 158 -6.89 -14.36 -16.95
N ALA A 159 -6.74 -14.31 -15.61
CA ALA A 159 -5.43 -14.11 -15.00
C ALA A 159 -4.49 -15.29 -15.29
N VAL A 160 -4.98 -16.52 -15.13
CA VAL A 160 -4.23 -17.74 -15.39
C VAL A 160 -3.85 -17.84 -16.87
N GLU A 161 -4.81 -17.58 -17.77
CA GLU A 161 -4.57 -17.58 -19.22
C GLU A 161 -3.53 -16.51 -19.62
N MET A 162 -3.65 -15.30 -19.08
CA MET A 162 -2.68 -14.22 -19.29
C MET A 162 -1.27 -14.66 -18.92
N LEU A 163 -1.10 -15.21 -17.71
CA LEU A 163 0.20 -15.67 -17.23
C LEU A 163 0.78 -16.76 -18.13
N ARG A 164 -0.03 -17.75 -18.52
CA ARG A 164 0.39 -18.80 -19.46
C ARG A 164 0.82 -18.23 -20.82
N SER A 165 0.05 -17.28 -21.36
CA SER A 165 0.37 -16.64 -22.65
C SER A 165 1.69 -15.85 -22.63
N LYS A 166 2.12 -15.43 -21.45
CA LYS A 166 3.41 -14.75 -21.21
C LYS A 166 4.54 -15.71 -20.85
N GLY A 167 4.28 -17.01 -20.80
CA GLY A 167 5.28 -18.05 -20.52
C GLY A 167 5.56 -18.30 -19.03
N HIS A 168 4.71 -17.76 -18.15
CA HIS A 168 4.85 -17.99 -16.71
C HIS A 168 4.38 -19.38 -16.27
N ASP A 169 5.10 -19.98 -15.30
CA ASP A 169 4.62 -21.18 -14.62
C ASP A 169 3.47 -20.83 -13.67
N VAL A 170 2.30 -21.39 -13.95
CA VAL A 170 1.08 -21.19 -13.17
C VAL A 170 0.80 -22.34 -12.20
N SER A 171 1.57 -23.41 -12.25
CA SER A 171 1.34 -24.63 -11.45
C SER A 171 1.38 -24.39 -9.92
N PRO A 172 2.26 -23.51 -9.37
CA PRO A 172 2.30 -23.25 -7.94
C PRO A 172 1.27 -22.23 -7.46
N LEU A 173 0.49 -21.63 -8.37
CA LEU A 173 -0.43 -20.57 -8.02
C LEU A 173 -1.67 -21.11 -7.33
N ARG A 174 -2.04 -20.47 -6.22
CA ARG A 174 -3.29 -20.70 -5.49
C ARG A 174 -3.77 -19.40 -4.85
N SER A 175 -5.05 -19.32 -4.60
CA SER A 175 -5.60 -18.26 -3.77
C SER A 175 -5.26 -18.51 -2.30
N LYS A 176 -4.83 -17.48 -1.58
CA LYS A 176 -4.35 -17.51 -0.19
C LYS A 176 -5.08 -16.47 0.66
N ASN A 177 -5.43 -16.86 1.88
CA ASN A 177 -5.97 -15.92 2.85
C ASN A 177 -4.83 -15.14 3.52
N LEU A 178 -5.09 -13.87 3.85
CA LEU A 178 -4.18 -13.04 4.60
C LEU A 178 -3.77 -13.68 5.95
N ALA A 179 -4.67 -14.44 6.58
CA ALA A 179 -4.40 -15.14 7.84
C ALA A 179 -3.21 -16.12 7.76
N GLU A 180 -2.89 -16.64 6.58
CA GLU A 180 -1.72 -17.52 6.39
C GLU A 180 -0.39 -16.79 6.65
N PHE A 181 -0.40 -15.46 6.62
CA PHE A 181 0.77 -14.59 6.78
C PHE A 181 0.78 -13.82 8.11
N GLN A 182 -0.08 -14.19 9.08
CA GLN A 182 -0.25 -13.48 10.35
C GLN A 182 0.11 -14.33 11.57
N GLY A 183 0.35 -15.63 11.40
CA GLY A 183 0.69 -16.55 12.50
C GLY A 183 2.13 -16.41 12.98
N PRO A 184 2.48 -17.04 14.12
CA PRO A 184 3.84 -17.02 14.66
C PRO A 184 4.87 -17.66 13.72
N ASP A 185 4.44 -18.61 12.89
CA ASP A 185 5.29 -19.30 11.91
C ASP A 185 5.26 -18.63 10.53
N ALA A 186 4.55 -17.51 10.39
CA ALA A 186 4.47 -16.80 9.15
C ALA A 186 5.81 -16.15 8.76
N PRO A 187 6.18 -16.12 7.48
CA PRO A 187 7.41 -15.47 7.05
C PRO A 187 7.37 -13.99 7.39
N LYS A 188 8.48 -13.45 7.89
CA LYS A 188 8.62 -12.01 8.12
C LYS A 188 8.69 -11.31 6.79
N MET A 189 7.85 -10.28 6.63
CA MET A 189 7.81 -9.49 5.40
C MET A 189 8.80 -8.34 5.46
N ASP A 190 9.55 -8.13 4.37
CA ASP A 190 10.36 -6.93 4.17
C ASP A 190 9.56 -5.84 3.48
N PHE A 191 8.64 -6.25 2.59
CA PHE A 191 7.77 -5.36 1.83
C PHE A 191 6.33 -5.86 1.81
N VAL A 192 5.36 -4.94 1.91
CA VAL A 192 3.93 -5.23 1.77
C VAL A 192 3.31 -4.21 0.82
N PHE A 193 2.79 -4.66 -0.30
CA PHE A 193 2.15 -3.82 -1.31
C PHE A 193 0.67 -4.13 -1.45
N THR A 194 -0.19 -3.14 -1.24
CA THR A 194 -1.60 -3.26 -1.61
C THR A 194 -1.78 -2.89 -3.08
N VAL A 195 -2.39 -3.77 -3.87
CA VAL A 195 -2.60 -3.58 -5.32
C VAL A 195 -4.07 -3.31 -5.67
N CYS A 196 -4.90 -3.02 -4.68
CA CYS A 196 -6.28 -2.57 -4.86
C CYS A 196 -6.72 -1.67 -3.71
N ASP A 197 -7.55 -0.68 -4.03
CA ASP A 197 -8.03 0.34 -3.09
C ASP A 197 -8.83 -0.25 -1.94
N ARG A 198 -9.66 -1.26 -2.22
CA ARG A 198 -10.46 -1.90 -1.19
C ARG A 198 -9.60 -2.55 -0.10
N ALA A 199 -8.55 -3.28 -0.47
CA ALA A 199 -7.62 -3.85 0.51
C ALA A 199 -6.84 -2.76 1.26
N ALA A 200 -6.51 -1.64 0.60
CA ALA A 200 -5.85 -0.52 1.24
C ALA A 200 -6.77 0.29 2.18
N ASN A 201 -8.10 0.23 1.95
CA ASN A 201 -9.09 0.88 2.83
C ASN A 201 -9.36 0.07 4.11
N GLU A 202 -9.08 -1.24 4.10
CA GLU A 202 -9.25 -2.09 5.27
C GLU A 202 -8.13 -1.84 6.29
N ASP A 203 -8.43 -2.03 7.58
CA ASP A 203 -7.40 -1.96 8.61
C ASP A 203 -6.45 -3.15 8.46
N CYS A 204 -5.27 -2.88 7.92
CA CYS A 204 -4.22 -3.88 7.85
C CYS A 204 -3.68 -4.19 9.25
N PRO A 205 -3.40 -5.46 9.55
CA PRO A 205 -2.73 -5.84 10.79
C PRO A 205 -1.35 -5.17 10.87
N THR A 206 -0.88 -4.95 12.09
CA THR A 206 0.50 -4.53 12.30
C THR A 206 1.43 -5.70 11.96
N TRP A 207 2.27 -5.50 10.97
CA TRP A 207 3.24 -6.51 10.54
C TRP A 207 4.45 -6.55 11.47
N PRO A 208 4.87 -7.73 11.96
CA PRO A 208 6.14 -7.87 12.68
C PRO A 208 7.31 -7.40 11.81
N GLY A 209 8.24 -6.64 12.39
CA GLY A 209 9.40 -6.12 11.66
C GLY A 209 9.16 -4.84 10.87
N HIS A 210 7.92 -4.31 10.89
CA HIS A 210 7.56 -3.05 10.23
C HIS A 210 8.02 -2.97 8.76
N PRO A 211 7.51 -3.82 7.86
CA PRO A 211 7.92 -3.82 6.45
C PRO A 211 7.73 -2.46 5.79
N VAL A 212 8.51 -2.17 4.77
CA VAL A 212 8.23 -1.05 3.88
C VAL A 212 6.91 -1.32 3.19
N SER A 213 5.96 -0.39 3.30
CA SER A 213 4.61 -0.56 2.78
C SER A 213 4.35 0.43 1.66
N GLY A 214 3.65 -0.02 0.62
CA GLY A 214 3.25 0.84 -0.50
C GLY A 214 1.84 0.54 -0.99
N HIS A 215 1.19 1.55 -1.52
CA HIS A 215 -0.07 1.38 -2.23
C HIS A 215 0.16 1.56 -3.73
N TRP A 216 -0.04 0.46 -4.48
CA TRP A 216 0.07 0.41 -5.94
C TRP A 216 -1.30 0.11 -6.55
N GLY A 217 -2.30 0.90 -6.17
CA GLY A 217 -3.68 0.74 -6.60
C GLY A 217 -3.83 0.72 -8.11
N MET A 218 -4.75 -0.10 -8.60
CA MET A 218 -5.11 -0.17 -10.01
C MET A 218 -6.53 -0.67 -10.19
N ALA A 219 -7.10 -0.36 -11.34
CA ALA A 219 -8.43 -0.82 -11.72
C ALA A 219 -8.56 -2.35 -11.59
N ASP A 220 -9.75 -2.80 -11.23
CA ASP A 220 -10.02 -4.24 -11.09
C ASP A 220 -10.36 -4.86 -12.45
N PRO A 221 -9.46 -5.65 -13.08
CA PRO A 221 -9.73 -6.23 -14.39
C PRO A 221 -10.89 -7.25 -14.35
N VAL A 222 -11.21 -7.80 -13.17
CA VAL A 222 -12.33 -8.74 -13.00
C VAL A 222 -13.68 -8.04 -13.15
N LYS A 223 -13.73 -6.72 -12.93
CA LYS A 223 -14.94 -5.90 -13.07
C LYS A 223 -15.10 -5.32 -14.48
N ALA A 224 -14.17 -5.58 -15.39
CA ALA A 224 -14.30 -5.13 -16.76
C ALA A 224 -15.57 -5.74 -17.41
N GLU A 225 -16.38 -4.86 -17.94
CA GLU A 225 -17.59 -5.21 -18.68
C GLU A 225 -17.32 -5.25 -20.18
N GLY A 226 -18.27 -5.81 -20.96
CA GLY A 226 -18.15 -5.90 -22.41
C GLY A 226 -17.79 -7.28 -22.92
N THR A 227 -17.25 -7.32 -24.13
CA THR A 227 -16.83 -8.54 -24.84
C THR A 227 -15.65 -9.25 -24.15
N GLU A 228 -15.44 -10.52 -24.49
CA GLU A 228 -14.25 -11.25 -24.01
C GLU A 228 -12.93 -10.54 -24.38
N ALA A 229 -12.86 -9.92 -25.56
CA ALA A 229 -11.68 -9.18 -26.00
C ALA A 229 -11.40 -7.97 -25.12
N GLU A 230 -12.43 -7.21 -24.73
CA GLU A 230 -12.30 -6.07 -23.82
C GLU A 230 -11.91 -6.51 -22.41
N LYS A 231 -12.46 -7.61 -21.92
CA LYS A 231 -12.05 -8.21 -20.63
C LYS A 231 -10.58 -8.65 -20.67
N ARG A 232 -10.15 -9.34 -21.75
CA ARG A 232 -8.74 -9.71 -21.93
C ARG A 232 -7.83 -8.48 -21.98
N LEU A 233 -8.25 -7.41 -22.65
CA LEU A 233 -7.51 -6.15 -22.72
C LEU A 233 -7.29 -5.55 -21.32
N ALA A 234 -8.31 -5.55 -20.45
CA ALA A 234 -8.18 -5.08 -19.08
C ALA A 234 -7.12 -5.87 -18.27
N PHE A 235 -7.06 -7.20 -18.46
CA PHE A 235 -6.01 -8.02 -17.86
C PHE A 235 -4.63 -7.72 -18.44
N HIS A 236 -4.51 -7.46 -19.74
CA HIS A 236 -3.25 -7.06 -20.38
C HIS A 236 -2.74 -5.72 -19.85
N GLN A 237 -3.63 -4.74 -19.69
CA GLN A 237 -3.29 -3.44 -19.12
C GLN A 237 -2.83 -3.57 -17.66
N THR A 238 -3.55 -4.36 -16.85
CA THR A 238 -3.19 -4.64 -15.46
C THR A 238 -1.84 -5.31 -15.36
N TYR A 239 -1.57 -6.31 -16.21
CA TYR A 239 -0.28 -7.00 -16.27
C TYR A 239 0.84 -6.02 -16.62
N GLY A 240 0.66 -5.20 -17.66
CA GLY A 240 1.65 -4.21 -18.08
C GLY A 240 1.96 -3.19 -16.99
N ALA A 241 0.94 -2.68 -16.31
CA ALA A 241 1.10 -1.75 -15.21
C ALA A 241 1.87 -2.37 -14.02
N LEU A 242 1.55 -3.62 -13.64
CA LEU A 242 2.29 -4.35 -12.60
C LEU A 242 3.72 -4.64 -13.01
N HIS A 243 3.93 -5.08 -14.24
CA HIS A 243 5.26 -5.37 -14.77
C HIS A 243 6.17 -4.13 -14.70
N ASN A 244 5.67 -2.96 -15.10
CA ASN A 244 6.44 -1.71 -15.06
C ASN A 244 6.79 -1.32 -13.61
N ARG A 245 5.83 -1.39 -12.68
CA ARG A 245 6.07 -1.08 -11.26
C ARG A 245 7.06 -2.04 -10.62
N ILE A 246 6.92 -3.34 -10.88
CA ILE A 246 7.83 -4.36 -10.35
C ILE A 246 9.23 -4.22 -10.97
N SER A 247 9.33 -3.89 -12.26
CA SER A 247 10.61 -3.59 -12.91
C SER A 247 11.30 -2.39 -12.28
N ALA A 248 10.58 -1.29 -12.05
CA ALA A 248 11.10 -0.12 -11.35
C ALA A 248 11.54 -0.46 -9.91
N PHE A 249 10.74 -1.23 -9.18
CA PHE A 249 11.06 -1.67 -7.83
C PHE A 249 12.33 -2.54 -7.79
N THR A 250 12.41 -3.54 -8.66
CA THR A 250 13.57 -4.45 -8.69
C THR A 250 14.85 -3.78 -9.17
N SER A 251 14.77 -2.62 -9.82
CA SER A 251 15.91 -1.81 -10.24
C SER A 251 16.49 -0.92 -9.12
N LEU A 252 15.84 -0.85 -7.95
CA LEU A 252 16.35 -0.08 -6.82
C LEU A 252 17.61 -0.73 -6.23
N SER A 253 18.55 0.13 -5.78
CA SER A 253 19.78 -0.30 -5.10
C SER A 253 19.51 -0.44 -3.60
N PHE A 254 18.94 -1.55 -3.18
CA PHE A 254 18.52 -1.81 -1.80
C PHE A 254 19.64 -1.66 -0.78
N GLU A 255 20.86 -2.01 -1.16
CA GLU A 255 22.06 -1.94 -0.30
C GLU A 255 22.56 -0.51 -0.10
N ALA A 256 22.25 0.40 -1.03
CA ALA A 256 22.70 1.79 -1.01
C ALA A 256 21.65 2.77 -0.42
N LEU A 257 20.42 2.32 -0.24
CA LEU A 257 19.31 3.13 0.22
C LEU A 257 19.02 2.84 1.70
N ASP A 258 18.90 3.91 2.49
CA ASP A 258 18.25 3.78 3.79
C ASP A 258 16.74 3.55 3.63
N ARG A 259 16.11 3.12 4.71
CA ARG A 259 14.69 2.76 4.70
C ARG A 259 13.78 3.93 4.33
N ALA A 260 14.13 5.17 4.71
CA ALA A 260 13.34 6.36 4.40
C ALA A 260 13.43 6.73 2.91
N ALA A 261 14.62 6.61 2.31
CA ALA A 261 14.81 6.79 0.88
C ALA A 261 14.06 5.71 0.09
N LEU A 262 14.13 4.46 0.54
CA LEU A 262 13.42 3.34 -0.08
C LEU A 262 11.89 3.54 -0.02
N GLN A 263 11.34 4.00 1.12
CA GLN A 263 9.91 4.32 1.22
C GLN A 263 9.51 5.39 0.19
N LYS A 264 10.32 6.45 0.02
CA LYS A 264 10.06 7.49 -0.99
C LYS A 264 10.04 6.93 -2.42
N HIS A 265 10.97 6.02 -2.74
CA HIS A 265 10.99 5.38 -4.05
C HIS A 265 9.77 4.47 -4.26
N VAL A 266 9.39 3.69 -3.26
CA VAL A 266 8.19 2.85 -3.28
C VAL A 266 6.93 3.69 -3.50
N ASP A 267 6.80 4.82 -2.80
CA ASP A 267 5.68 5.74 -2.96
C ASP A 267 5.68 6.41 -4.36
N ALA A 268 6.86 6.75 -4.89
CA ALA A 268 7.00 7.30 -6.24
C ALA A 268 6.54 6.29 -7.31
N ILE A 269 6.96 5.03 -7.20
CA ILE A 269 6.53 3.96 -8.11
C ILE A 269 5.00 3.79 -8.10
N GLY A 270 4.35 3.99 -6.95
CA GLY A 270 2.89 3.99 -6.85
C GLY A 270 2.21 5.13 -7.64
N LYS A 271 2.87 6.30 -7.75
CA LYS A 271 2.36 7.50 -8.44
C LYS A 271 2.49 7.47 -9.96
N ASP A 272 3.56 6.87 -10.47
CA ASP A 272 4.05 7.11 -11.84
C ASP A 272 3.26 6.42 -12.97
N ILE A 273 2.10 5.85 -12.70
CA ILE A 273 1.24 5.31 -13.78
C ILE A 273 -0.13 5.97 -13.68
N PRO A 274 -0.51 6.80 -14.68
CA PRO A 274 -1.87 7.31 -14.76
C PRO A 274 -2.83 6.12 -14.79
N THR A 275 -3.72 6.03 -13.83
CA THR A 275 -4.95 5.25 -13.97
C THR A 275 -5.69 5.87 -15.15
N GLN A 276 -5.63 5.25 -16.32
CA GLN A 276 -6.50 5.61 -17.43
C GLN A 276 -7.92 5.40 -16.92
N GLU A 277 -8.67 6.50 -16.86
CA GLU A 277 -10.11 6.54 -16.61
C GLU A 277 -10.90 5.78 -17.68
#